data_355d6888bc4d77e8c8f31d4966fa9303
#
_entry.id   355d6888bc4d77e8c8f31d4966fa9303
#
_cell.length_a   1.000
_cell.length_b   1.000
_cell.length_c   1.000
_cell.angle_alpha   90.00
_cell.angle_beta   90.00
_cell.angle_gamma   90.00
#
_symmetry.space_group_name_H-M   'P 1'
#
loop_
_entity.id
_entity.type
_entity.pdbx_description
1 polymer ?
#
loop_
_entity_poly.entity_id
_entity_poly.type
_entity_poly.pdbx_seq_one_letter_code
_entity_poly.pdbx_strand_id
1 'polypeptide(L)'
;EGQVVKEYPIAVGKIVTATPVGDFVIVNREPNPGGPFGVMWLSLSKIHYGIHGTNNPASIGKSVSLGCIRMYNNDVIQLAAMVPNGTRVFIRP
;
A
#
# COMPACT_ATOMS: atom_id res chain seq x y z
N GLU A 1 -3.27 -20.60 -6.68
CA GLU A 1 -2.34 -19.93 -5.75
C GLU A 1 -1.00 -19.81 -6.37
N GLY A 2 -0.26 -18.78 -5.97
CA GLY A 2 1.01 -18.50 -6.55
C GLY A 2 0.95 -17.92 -7.94
N GLN A 3 -0.23 -17.73 -8.47
CA GLN A 3 -0.41 -17.18 -9.80
C GLN A 3 -0.55 -15.66 -9.70
N VAL A 4 0.24 -14.94 -10.51
CA VAL A 4 0.16 -13.49 -10.56
C VAL A 4 -1.00 -13.11 -11.48
N VAL A 5 -1.98 -12.37 -10.94
CA VAL A 5 -3.14 -11.91 -11.72
C VAL A 5 -3.08 -10.42 -12.02
N LYS A 6 -2.29 -9.65 -11.25
CA LYS A 6 -2.15 -8.21 -11.46
C LYS A 6 -0.89 -7.71 -10.78
N GLU A 7 -0.21 -6.77 -11.43
CA GLU A 7 0.96 -6.09 -10.86
C GLU A 7 0.77 -4.59 -10.91
N TYR A 8 1.31 -3.89 -9.91
CA TYR A 8 1.23 -2.43 -9.81
C TYR A 8 2.58 -1.84 -9.44
N PRO A 9 2.95 -0.70 -10.02
CA PRO A 9 4.10 0.05 -9.51
C PRO A 9 3.78 0.67 -8.16
N ILE A 10 4.79 0.72 -7.28
CA ILE A 10 4.62 1.24 -5.92
C ILE A 10 5.80 2.13 -5.54
N ALA A 11 5.63 2.89 -4.46
CA ALA A 11 6.73 3.52 -3.75
C ALA A 11 6.81 2.90 -2.36
N VAL A 12 8.02 2.78 -1.85
CA VAL A 12 8.30 2.11 -0.57
C VAL A 12 9.11 3.03 0.34
N GLY A 13 9.39 2.55 1.57
CA GLY A 13 10.17 3.30 2.54
C GLY A 13 11.61 3.52 2.11
N LYS A 14 12.20 4.58 2.65
CA LYS A 14 13.65 4.85 2.52
C LYS A 14 14.44 3.82 3.32
N ILE A 15 15.78 3.84 3.19
CA ILE A 15 16.63 2.94 3.96
C ILE A 15 16.38 3.10 5.46
N VAL A 16 16.27 4.35 5.94
CA VAL A 16 16.05 4.63 7.38
C VAL A 16 14.58 4.50 7.82
N THR A 17 13.65 4.43 6.87
CA THR A 17 12.23 4.26 7.14
C THR A 17 11.67 3.11 6.29
N ALA A 18 12.40 2.01 6.26
CA ALA A 18 12.11 0.89 5.36
C ALA A 18 10.70 0.33 5.59
N THR A 19 10.08 -0.08 4.49
CA THR A 19 8.83 -0.84 4.57
C THR A 19 9.12 -2.16 5.28
N PRO A 20 8.33 -2.54 6.31
CA PRO A 20 8.60 -3.77 7.06
C PRO A 20 8.43 -5.00 6.19
N VAL A 21 9.31 -5.97 6.39
CA VAL A 21 9.21 -7.29 5.73
C VAL A 21 8.43 -8.21 6.66
N GLY A 22 7.58 -9.04 6.10
CA GLY A 22 6.82 -10.00 6.88
C GLY A 22 5.47 -10.30 6.27
N ASP A 23 4.66 -10.99 7.05
CA ASP A 23 3.32 -11.41 6.66
C ASP A 23 2.32 -10.57 7.46
N PHE A 24 1.45 -9.87 6.74
CA PHE A 24 0.47 -8.98 7.34
C PHE A 24 -0.91 -9.29 6.79
N VAL A 25 -1.93 -8.64 7.37
CA VAL A 25 -3.32 -8.77 6.90
C VAL A 25 -3.89 -7.38 6.74
N ILE A 26 -4.76 -7.19 5.76
CA ILE A 26 -5.55 -5.97 5.64
C ILE A 26 -6.65 -6.05 6.71
N VAL A 27 -6.65 -5.12 7.67
CA VAL A 27 -7.57 -5.14 8.79
C VAL A 27 -8.68 -4.10 8.69
N ASN A 28 -8.48 -3.07 7.87
CA ASN A 28 -9.48 -2.02 7.70
C ASN A 28 -9.19 -1.24 6.43
N ARG A 29 -10.16 -0.45 6.00
CA ARG A 29 -9.99 0.45 4.85
C ARG A 29 -10.72 1.75 5.10
N GLU A 30 -10.16 2.83 4.59
CA GLU A 30 -10.73 4.16 4.72
C GLU A 30 -10.73 4.82 3.35
N PRO A 31 -11.90 5.03 2.73
CA PRO A 31 -11.97 5.75 1.45
C PRO A 31 -11.74 7.24 1.68
N ASN A 32 -11.07 7.87 0.73
CA ASN A 32 -10.85 9.31 0.68
C ASN A 32 -10.23 9.91 1.95
N PRO A 33 -9.11 9.35 2.46
CA PRO A 33 -8.43 9.96 3.59
C PRO A 33 -7.87 11.33 3.25
N GLY A 34 -7.49 11.54 1.99
CA GLY A 34 -7.00 12.83 1.52
C GLY A 34 -5.53 13.07 1.77
N GLY A 35 -5.03 14.22 1.29
CA GLY A 35 -3.64 14.62 1.46
C GLY A 35 -2.68 13.58 0.90
N PRO A 36 -1.59 13.30 1.61
CA PRO A 36 -0.57 12.38 1.12
C PRO A 36 -1.05 10.92 1.00
N PHE A 37 -2.22 10.60 1.55
CA PHE A 37 -2.76 9.24 1.48
C PHE A 37 -3.71 9.04 0.30
N GLY A 38 -4.02 10.10 -0.45
CA GLY A 38 -4.82 10.02 -1.66
C GLY A 38 -6.26 9.59 -1.43
N VAL A 39 -6.73 8.66 -2.26
CA VAL A 39 -8.15 8.33 -2.33
C VAL A 39 -8.53 7.07 -1.57
N MET A 40 -7.55 6.34 -1.01
CA MET A 40 -7.82 5.09 -0.28
C MET A 40 -6.66 4.76 0.64
N TRP A 41 -6.98 4.28 1.83
CA TRP A 41 -6.03 3.75 2.80
C TRP A 41 -6.45 2.33 3.17
N LEU A 42 -5.55 1.37 3.03
CA LEU A 42 -5.75 -0.01 3.47
C LEU A 42 -4.82 -0.27 4.65
N SER A 43 -5.38 -0.38 5.84
CA SER A 43 -4.60 -0.60 7.06
C SER A 43 -4.08 -2.02 7.11
N LEU A 44 -2.79 -2.17 7.44
CA LEU A 44 -2.19 -3.48 7.68
C LEU A 44 -2.27 -3.83 9.16
N SER A 45 -2.08 -5.11 9.48
CA SER A 45 -2.10 -5.60 10.86
C SER A 45 -0.98 -5.02 11.71
N LYS A 46 0.09 -4.48 11.10
CA LYS A 46 1.09 -3.71 11.81
C LYS A 46 0.61 -2.27 11.91
N ILE A 47 0.46 -1.79 13.16
CA ILE A 47 -0.07 -0.45 13.41
C ILE A 47 0.77 0.62 12.72
N HIS A 48 0.11 1.66 12.20
CA HIS A 48 0.69 2.78 11.45
C HIS A 48 1.21 2.44 10.06
N TYR A 49 1.05 1.20 9.60
CA TYR A 49 1.45 0.81 8.25
C TYR A 49 0.25 0.47 7.40
N GLY A 50 0.34 0.79 6.12
CA GLY A 50 -0.76 0.55 5.21
C GLY A 50 -0.35 0.67 3.76
N ILE A 51 -1.31 0.40 2.89
CA ILE A 51 -1.22 0.59 1.44
C ILE A 51 -2.18 1.72 1.11
N HIS A 52 -1.69 2.74 0.40
CA HIS A 52 -2.53 3.94 0.16
C HIS A 52 -2.20 4.60 -1.18
N GLY A 53 -3.08 5.50 -1.59
CA GLY A 53 -2.86 6.34 -2.74
C GLY A 53 -1.90 7.49 -2.43
N THR A 54 -1.90 8.51 -3.27
CA THR A 54 -0.96 9.62 -3.11
C THR A 54 -1.46 10.88 -3.78
N ASN A 55 -1.06 12.03 -3.25
CA ASN A 55 -1.19 13.32 -3.93
C ASN A 55 0.10 13.69 -4.68
N ASN A 56 1.09 12.78 -4.71
CA ASN A 56 2.35 13.00 -5.41
C ASN A 56 2.68 11.78 -6.27
N PRO A 57 2.02 11.63 -7.43
CA PRO A 57 2.20 10.46 -8.29
C PRO A 57 3.64 10.32 -8.82
N ALA A 58 4.41 11.41 -8.88
CA ALA A 58 5.80 11.34 -9.33
C ALA A 58 6.68 10.51 -8.41
N SER A 59 6.25 10.22 -7.18
CA SER A 59 7.02 9.43 -6.23
C SER A 59 6.92 7.92 -6.47
N ILE A 60 5.98 7.48 -7.30
CA ILE A 60 5.81 6.04 -7.56
C ILE A 60 7.06 5.51 -8.29
N GLY A 61 7.53 4.34 -7.87
CA GLY A 61 8.76 3.74 -8.36
C GLY A 61 9.99 4.11 -7.54
N LYS A 62 9.82 4.92 -6.50
CA LYS A 62 10.92 5.43 -5.68
C LYS A 62 10.85 4.93 -4.25
N SER A 63 11.94 5.09 -3.50
CA SER A 63 12.02 4.74 -2.08
C SER A 63 11.94 6.03 -1.26
N VAL A 64 10.73 6.57 -1.10
CA VAL A 64 10.53 7.91 -0.55
C VAL A 64 9.48 7.97 0.57
N SER A 65 8.78 6.88 0.86
CA SER A 65 7.73 6.90 1.89
C SER A 65 8.32 6.73 3.28
N LEU A 66 7.45 6.86 4.29
CA LEU A 66 7.83 6.64 5.69
C LEU A 66 7.56 5.20 6.14
N GLY A 67 7.57 4.25 5.21
CA GLY A 67 7.40 2.83 5.47
C GLY A 67 6.14 2.23 4.87
N CYS A 68 5.12 3.04 4.59
CA CYS A 68 3.90 2.58 3.94
C CYS A 68 4.14 2.30 2.46
N ILE A 69 3.28 1.49 1.88
CA ILE A 69 3.33 1.20 0.45
C ILE A 69 2.42 2.20 -0.25
N ARG A 70 2.99 2.97 -1.17
CA ARG A 70 2.30 4.03 -1.90
C ARG A 70 2.00 3.56 -3.32
N MET A 71 0.77 3.82 -3.78
CA MET A 71 0.33 3.43 -5.13
C MET A 71 -0.30 4.63 -5.83
N TYR A 72 -0.39 4.56 -7.16
CA TYR A 72 -1.24 5.49 -7.88
C TYR A 72 -2.68 5.38 -7.38
N ASN A 73 -3.40 6.50 -7.35
CA ASN A 73 -4.78 6.52 -6.84
C ASN A 73 -5.68 5.54 -7.59
N ASN A 74 -5.60 5.49 -8.91
CA ASN A 74 -6.42 4.56 -9.69
C ASN A 74 -6.09 3.11 -9.36
N ASP A 75 -4.82 2.81 -9.09
CA ASP A 75 -4.38 1.46 -8.79
C ASP A 75 -4.86 1.00 -7.43
N VAL A 76 -4.78 1.86 -6.40
CA VAL A 76 -5.22 1.48 -5.07
C VAL A 76 -6.74 1.30 -4.99
N ILE A 77 -7.49 2.07 -5.77
CA ILE A 77 -8.95 1.89 -5.88
C ILE A 77 -9.25 0.52 -6.49
N GLN A 78 -8.54 0.15 -7.56
CA GLN A 78 -8.74 -1.14 -8.20
C GLN A 78 -8.35 -2.28 -7.26
N LEU A 79 -7.22 -2.15 -6.58
CA LEU A 79 -6.78 -3.16 -5.61
C LEU A 79 -7.81 -3.32 -4.50
N ALA A 80 -8.29 -2.21 -3.92
CA ALA A 80 -9.26 -2.24 -2.84
C ALA A 80 -10.55 -2.96 -3.25
N ALA A 81 -10.95 -2.83 -4.51
CA ALA A 81 -12.13 -3.52 -5.02
C ALA A 81 -11.92 -5.03 -5.17
N MET A 82 -10.66 -5.47 -5.29
CA MET A 82 -10.32 -6.87 -5.50
C MET A 82 -10.04 -7.62 -4.20
N VAL A 83 -9.65 -6.93 -3.13
CA VAL A 83 -9.18 -7.58 -1.90
C VAL A 83 -10.04 -7.14 -0.71
N PRO A 84 -10.73 -8.06 -0.03
CA PRO A 84 -11.48 -7.73 1.17
C PRO A 84 -10.56 -7.59 2.38
N ASN A 85 -11.09 -7.06 3.47
CA ASN A 85 -10.41 -7.13 4.75
C ASN A 85 -10.19 -8.60 5.11
N GLY A 86 -9.05 -8.90 5.72
CA GLY A 86 -8.62 -10.27 5.98
C GLY A 86 -7.69 -10.82 4.92
N THR A 87 -7.50 -10.12 3.81
CA THR A 87 -6.57 -10.55 2.76
C THR A 87 -5.14 -10.49 3.30
N ARG A 88 -4.38 -11.55 3.05
CA ARG A 88 -2.97 -11.61 3.46
C ARG A 88 -2.11 -10.77 2.55
N VAL A 89 -1.13 -10.12 3.14
CA VAL A 89 -0.15 -9.30 2.43
C VAL A 89 1.24 -9.78 2.84
N PHE A 90 2.00 -10.27 1.87
CA PHE A 90 3.36 -10.75 2.11
C PHE A 90 4.33 -9.71 1.57
N ILE A 91 5.13 -9.11 2.47
CA ILE A 91 6.13 -8.12 2.09
C ILE A 91 7.49 -8.79 2.12
N ARG A 92 8.18 -8.77 1.00
CA ARG A 92 9.49 -9.39 0.82
C ARG A 92 10.52 -8.32 0.44
N PRO A 93 11.80 -8.54 0.78
CA PRO A 93 12.88 -7.62 0.37
C PRO A 93 13.05 -7.56 -1.15
#